data_f27086095b61ad9c91474d760202098a
#
_entry.id   f27086095b61ad9c91474d760202098a
#
_cell.length_a   1.000
_cell.length_b   1.000
_cell.length_c   1.000
_cell.angle_alpha   90.00
_cell.angle_beta   90.00
_cell.angle_gamma   90.00
#
_symmetry.space_group_name_H-M   'P 1'
#
loop_
_entity.id
_entity.type
_entity.pdbx_description
1 polymer ?
#
loop_
_entity_poly.entity_id
_entity_poly.type
_entity_poly.pdbx_seq_one_letter_code
_entity_poly.pdbx_strand_id
1 'polypeptide(L)'
;VTTFQLPARLGHQLQLNEIPYGPPASVQEALSRAFASANRYPEFLPQRLPRLIAERLDVAPERIVVGAGATGVIMHIVQEFGSDGAEVVMATPTFDGYPILVAMAGGRPIAVPLDAYGCQDLEAIAAAVTERTSLVVVCSPHNPTGTLVPPAEFESFLARIPEAVTVVLDEAYVEFVAESARIDVLDLLDRHPNLIALRTFSKAFGLAALRVGYALGGVGRIRRIARRQLPFGMNALAEVAVRACYEAEDEIVARVRRIGGHRDRLTDGLRDLGLTVPDSYANFSYLTLSDPDIDRVGTALAGADIHVKHYPTGIRITVGDRTATDAVLETVRSTVQ
;
A
#
# COMPACT_ATOMS: atom_id res chain seq x y z
N VAL A 1 -6.76 11.93 37.22
CA VAL A 1 -6.37 11.04 36.10
C VAL A 1 -5.82 11.93 35.03
N THR A 2 -4.50 11.97 34.88
CA THR A 2 -3.85 12.76 33.84
C THR A 2 -4.17 12.08 32.51
N THR A 3 -4.99 12.72 31.69
CA THR A 3 -5.30 12.22 30.33
C THR A 3 -4.00 12.26 29.53
N PHE A 4 -3.49 11.10 29.13
CA PHE A 4 -2.37 11.04 28.21
C PHE A 4 -2.87 11.55 26.85
N GLN A 5 -2.46 12.75 26.48
CA GLN A 5 -2.64 13.28 25.14
C GLN A 5 -1.39 12.93 24.34
N LEU A 6 -1.58 12.24 23.21
CA LEU A 6 -0.52 12.17 22.21
C LEU A 6 -0.12 13.62 21.87
N PRO A 7 1.19 13.92 21.76
CA PRO A 7 1.62 15.25 21.35
C PRO A 7 0.90 15.61 20.05
N ALA A 8 0.29 16.80 20.00
CA ALA A 8 -0.28 17.33 18.77
C ALA A 8 0.85 17.30 17.73
N ARG A 9 0.64 16.59 16.62
CA ARG A 9 1.55 16.65 15.48
C ARG A 9 1.42 18.08 14.95
N LEU A 10 2.46 18.89 15.13
CA LEU A 10 2.54 20.21 14.54
C LEU A 10 2.66 20.05 13.02
N GLY A 11 1.97 20.91 12.26
CA GLY A 11 2.04 20.93 10.81
C GLY A 11 1.31 19.83 10.06
N HIS A 12 1.47 19.84 8.75
CA HIS A 12 0.84 18.87 7.84
C HIS A 12 1.73 17.63 7.63
N GLN A 13 1.33 16.49 8.20
CA GLN A 13 2.06 15.22 8.08
C GLN A 13 1.65 14.47 6.82
N LEU A 14 2.30 14.75 5.70
CA LEU A 14 1.95 14.23 4.36
C LEU A 14 2.98 13.24 3.78
N GLN A 15 3.73 12.51 4.64
CA GLN A 15 4.81 11.61 4.23
C GLN A 15 4.46 10.12 4.26
N LEU A 16 3.39 9.69 4.98
CA LEU A 16 3.16 8.27 5.27
C LEU A 16 1.95 7.66 4.55
N ASN A 17 1.30 8.40 3.65
CA ASN A 17 0.07 7.96 2.98
C ASN A 17 -1.02 7.57 3.99
N GLU A 18 -1.11 8.31 5.09
CA GLU A 18 -2.21 8.24 6.04
C GLU A 18 -3.40 9.03 5.47
N ILE A 19 -4.62 8.64 5.82
CA ILE A 19 -5.80 9.44 5.46
C ILE A 19 -6.07 10.51 6.53
N PRO A 20 -6.58 11.70 6.14
CA PRO A 20 -6.75 12.82 7.08
C PRO A 20 -7.93 12.63 8.06
N TYR A 21 -8.70 11.56 7.91
CA TYR A 21 -9.89 11.28 8.71
C TYR A 21 -9.65 10.08 9.63
N GLY A 22 -10.08 10.20 10.90
CA GLY A 22 -10.11 9.04 11.80
C GLY A 22 -11.07 7.94 11.29
N PRO A 23 -11.07 6.73 11.86
CA PRO A 23 -12.03 5.69 11.50
C PRO A 23 -13.48 6.16 11.62
N PRO A 24 -14.47 5.55 10.92
CA PRO A 24 -15.89 5.80 11.12
C PRO A 24 -16.30 5.78 12.60
N ALA A 25 -17.31 6.56 12.98
CA ALA A 25 -17.77 6.62 14.38
C ALA A 25 -18.17 5.24 14.91
N SER A 26 -18.86 4.44 14.09
CA SER A 26 -19.24 3.06 14.43
C SER A 26 -18.03 2.15 14.67
N VAL A 27 -16.95 2.33 13.91
CA VAL A 27 -15.68 1.60 14.09
C VAL A 27 -15.01 2.00 15.40
N GLN A 28 -14.96 3.31 15.70
CA GLN A 28 -14.41 3.81 16.96
C GLN A 28 -15.18 3.27 18.17
N GLU A 29 -16.51 3.22 18.09
CA GLU A 29 -17.36 2.68 19.13
C GLU A 29 -17.16 1.17 19.33
N ALA A 30 -17.08 0.40 18.23
CA ALA A 30 -16.80 -1.04 18.30
C ALA A 30 -15.44 -1.31 18.96
N LEU A 31 -14.39 -0.55 18.58
CA LEU A 31 -13.08 -0.66 19.19
C LEU A 31 -13.08 -0.28 20.68
N SER A 32 -13.79 0.77 21.06
CA SER A 32 -13.93 1.19 22.47
C SER A 32 -14.55 0.09 23.32
N ARG A 33 -15.60 -0.56 22.83
CA ARG A 33 -16.21 -1.72 23.53
C ARG A 33 -15.26 -2.90 23.63
N ALA A 34 -14.55 -3.22 22.55
CA ALA A 34 -13.62 -4.34 22.50
C ALA A 34 -12.39 -4.14 23.38
N PHE A 35 -12.00 -2.88 23.64
CA PHE A 35 -10.85 -2.55 24.49
C PHE A 35 -10.99 -3.06 25.92
N ALA A 36 -12.21 -3.28 26.40
CA ALA A 36 -12.47 -3.90 27.72
C ALA A 36 -11.85 -5.31 27.87
N SER A 37 -11.53 -5.98 26.75
CA SER A 37 -10.89 -7.31 26.73
C SER A 37 -9.41 -7.27 26.35
N ALA A 38 -8.75 -6.10 26.38
CA ALA A 38 -7.34 -5.92 26.00
C ALA A 38 -6.36 -6.75 26.87
N ASN A 39 -6.79 -7.24 28.02
CA ASN A 39 -6.03 -8.14 28.87
C ASN A 39 -6.06 -9.61 28.42
N ARG A 40 -6.70 -9.93 27.29
CA ARG A 40 -6.79 -11.27 26.73
C ARG A 40 -5.94 -11.41 25.47
N TYR A 41 -5.32 -12.58 25.33
CA TYR A 41 -4.59 -12.90 24.09
C TYR A 41 -5.55 -13.03 22.90
N PRO A 42 -5.09 -12.69 21.69
CA PRO A 42 -5.77 -13.04 20.45
C PRO A 42 -5.74 -14.56 20.22
N GLU A 43 -6.25 -15.00 19.08
CA GLU A 43 -6.07 -16.40 18.64
C GLU A 43 -4.58 -16.75 18.51
N PHE A 44 -4.24 -18.00 18.82
CA PHE A 44 -2.87 -18.51 18.70
C PHE A 44 -2.33 -18.34 17.27
N LEU A 45 -3.09 -18.79 16.28
CA LEU A 45 -2.94 -18.43 14.87
C LEU A 45 -4.28 -17.91 14.37
N PRO A 46 -4.31 -16.86 13.54
CA PRO A 46 -5.54 -16.21 13.13
C PRO A 46 -6.38 -17.13 12.23
N GLN A 47 -7.64 -17.33 12.60
CA GLN A 47 -8.63 -18.10 11.84
C GLN A 47 -9.89 -17.30 11.54
N ARG A 48 -10.38 -16.49 12.48
CA ARG A 48 -11.63 -15.74 12.32
C ARG A 48 -11.47 -14.59 11.33
N LEU A 49 -10.36 -13.87 11.40
CA LEU A 49 -10.12 -12.75 10.48
C LEU A 49 -9.96 -13.21 9.01
N PRO A 50 -9.20 -14.28 8.67
CA PRO A 50 -9.22 -14.85 7.32
C PRO A 50 -10.61 -15.26 6.84
N ARG A 51 -11.44 -15.87 7.67
CA ARG A 51 -12.83 -16.23 7.33
C ARG A 51 -13.68 -15.00 7.02
N LEU A 52 -13.61 -13.97 7.86
CA LEU A 52 -14.33 -12.72 7.67
C LEU A 52 -13.96 -12.05 6.33
N ILE A 53 -12.66 -12.04 5.98
CA ILE A 53 -12.19 -11.47 4.70
C ILE A 53 -12.64 -12.35 3.54
N ALA A 54 -12.55 -13.67 3.68
CA ALA A 54 -12.95 -14.64 2.66
C ALA A 54 -14.45 -14.56 2.35
N GLU A 55 -15.31 -14.45 3.36
CA GLU A 55 -16.75 -14.21 3.22
C GLU A 55 -17.04 -12.93 2.41
N ARG A 56 -16.29 -11.85 2.68
CA ARG A 56 -16.45 -10.57 1.97
C ARG A 56 -16.03 -10.65 0.50
N LEU A 57 -15.04 -11.49 0.18
CA LEU A 57 -14.48 -11.65 -1.17
C LEU A 57 -15.11 -12.82 -1.93
N ASP A 58 -16.03 -13.57 -1.32
CA ASP A 58 -16.63 -14.80 -1.87
C ASP A 58 -15.58 -15.83 -2.30
N VAL A 59 -14.60 -16.10 -1.42
CA VAL A 59 -13.53 -17.09 -1.66
C VAL A 59 -13.40 -18.05 -0.48
N ALA A 60 -12.70 -19.18 -0.70
CA ALA A 60 -12.38 -20.12 0.38
C ALA A 60 -11.40 -19.47 1.40
N PRO A 61 -11.61 -19.62 2.72
CA PRO A 61 -10.72 -19.06 3.76
C PRO A 61 -9.26 -19.48 3.63
N GLU A 62 -8.99 -20.65 3.09
CA GLU A 62 -7.65 -21.22 2.85
C GLU A 62 -6.87 -20.45 1.78
N ARG A 63 -7.54 -19.56 1.04
CA ARG A 63 -6.92 -18.63 0.07
C ARG A 63 -6.44 -17.33 0.72
N ILE A 64 -6.69 -17.12 2.02
CA ILE A 64 -6.37 -15.88 2.74
C ILE A 64 -5.32 -16.14 3.81
N VAL A 65 -4.32 -15.29 3.88
CA VAL A 65 -3.40 -15.19 5.02
C VAL A 65 -3.34 -13.74 5.51
N VAL A 66 -3.39 -13.53 6.81
CA VAL A 66 -3.35 -12.19 7.43
C VAL A 66 -2.04 -11.97 8.16
N GLY A 67 -1.69 -10.71 8.38
CA GLY A 67 -0.48 -10.33 9.11
C GLY A 67 -0.55 -8.93 9.71
N ALA A 68 0.47 -8.58 10.48
CA ALA A 68 0.61 -7.28 11.14
C ALA A 68 0.85 -6.14 10.12
N GLY A 69 -0.21 -5.74 9.42
CA GLY A 69 -0.20 -4.88 8.24
C GLY A 69 0.28 -5.64 7.00
N ALA A 70 0.15 -5.02 5.82
CA ALA A 70 0.76 -5.57 4.59
C ALA A 70 2.26 -5.83 4.79
N THR A 71 2.98 -4.99 5.52
CA THR A 71 4.40 -5.17 5.84
C THR A 71 4.70 -6.51 6.51
N GLY A 72 3.87 -6.94 7.48
CA GLY A 72 4.01 -8.24 8.12
C GLY A 72 3.75 -9.40 7.15
N VAL A 73 2.77 -9.23 6.25
CA VAL A 73 2.49 -10.22 5.19
C VAL A 73 3.64 -10.29 4.19
N ILE A 74 4.19 -9.14 3.75
CA ILE A 74 5.37 -9.08 2.88
C ILE A 74 6.54 -9.83 3.53
N MET A 75 6.80 -9.60 4.84
CA MET A 75 7.87 -10.34 5.54
C MET A 75 7.65 -11.85 5.45
N HIS A 76 6.44 -12.34 5.70
CA HIS A 76 6.14 -13.78 5.56
C HIS A 76 6.36 -14.29 4.13
N ILE A 77 5.97 -13.49 3.11
CA ILE A 77 6.17 -13.83 1.69
C ILE A 77 7.65 -13.90 1.35
N VAL A 78 8.43 -12.88 1.74
CA VAL A 78 9.87 -12.86 1.41
C VAL A 78 10.66 -13.91 2.19
N GLN A 79 10.29 -14.22 3.43
CA GLN A 79 10.87 -15.34 4.19
C GLN A 79 10.59 -16.70 3.57
N GLU A 80 9.46 -16.85 2.87
CA GLU A 80 9.08 -18.11 2.24
C GLU A 80 9.64 -18.25 0.82
N PHE A 81 9.67 -17.17 0.06
CA PHE A 81 9.99 -17.20 -1.38
C PHE A 81 11.23 -16.37 -1.74
N GLY A 82 11.67 -15.43 -0.93
CA GLY A 82 12.73 -14.49 -1.25
C GLY A 82 13.93 -14.55 -0.31
N SER A 83 14.14 -15.68 0.41
CA SER A 83 15.27 -15.90 1.32
C SER A 83 16.47 -16.58 0.64
N ASP A 84 17.50 -16.87 1.41
CA ASP A 84 18.66 -17.72 1.03
C ASP A 84 19.40 -17.25 -0.23
N GLY A 85 19.53 -15.94 -0.41
CA GLY A 85 20.21 -15.34 -1.56
C GLY A 85 19.39 -15.31 -2.84
N ALA A 86 18.12 -15.69 -2.79
CA ALA A 86 17.20 -15.63 -3.93
C ALA A 86 17.02 -14.19 -4.43
N GLU A 87 16.90 -14.02 -5.74
CA GLU A 87 16.66 -12.71 -6.35
C GLU A 87 15.17 -12.37 -6.27
N VAL A 88 14.89 -11.11 -5.83
CA VAL A 88 13.55 -10.53 -5.79
C VAL A 88 13.52 -9.31 -6.69
N VAL A 89 12.86 -9.42 -7.83
CA VAL A 89 12.78 -8.35 -8.84
C VAL A 89 11.65 -7.37 -8.48
N MET A 90 11.94 -6.07 -8.52
CA MET A 90 10.98 -5.01 -8.23
C MET A 90 11.35 -3.71 -8.94
N ALA A 91 10.38 -2.83 -9.16
CA ALA A 91 10.65 -1.49 -9.67
C ALA A 91 11.45 -0.63 -8.67
N THR A 92 12.12 0.41 -9.16
CA THR A 92 12.79 1.41 -8.33
C THR A 92 12.60 2.82 -8.90
N PRO A 93 12.24 3.84 -8.07
CA PRO A 93 11.85 3.72 -6.67
C PRO A 93 10.55 2.90 -6.49
N THR A 94 10.38 2.30 -5.31
CA THR A 94 9.17 1.56 -4.92
C THR A 94 8.86 1.84 -3.45
N PHE A 95 7.92 1.12 -2.85
CA PHE A 95 7.71 1.15 -1.40
C PHE A 95 8.99 0.71 -0.69
N ASP A 96 9.60 1.61 0.11
CA ASP A 96 10.89 1.42 0.78
C ASP A 96 10.96 0.13 1.62
N GLY A 97 9.82 -0.41 2.03
CA GLY A 97 9.75 -1.66 2.79
C GLY A 97 10.23 -2.88 2.00
N TYR A 98 10.03 -2.94 0.68
CA TYR A 98 10.40 -4.14 -0.09
C TYR A 98 11.90 -4.44 -0.04
N PRO A 99 12.81 -3.53 -0.45
CA PRO A 99 14.24 -3.85 -0.41
C PRO A 99 14.75 -4.12 1.00
N ILE A 100 14.20 -3.44 2.02
CA ILE A 100 14.57 -3.66 3.42
C ILE A 100 14.15 -5.06 3.88
N LEU A 101 12.90 -5.46 3.62
CA LEU A 101 12.37 -6.75 4.06
C LEU A 101 13.04 -7.92 3.33
N VAL A 102 13.33 -7.75 2.04
CA VAL A 102 14.10 -8.73 1.24
C VAL A 102 15.50 -8.92 1.84
N ALA A 103 16.20 -7.83 2.13
CA ALA A 103 17.52 -7.91 2.77
C ALA A 103 17.46 -8.55 4.17
N MET A 104 16.45 -8.22 4.99
CA MET A 104 16.21 -8.84 6.30
C MET A 104 15.97 -10.35 6.22
N ALA A 105 15.34 -10.82 5.15
CA ALA A 105 15.11 -12.25 4.91
C ALA A 105 16.33 -12.97 4.29
N GLY A 106 17.42 -12.26 4.00
CA GLY A 106 18.63 -12.79 3.37
C GLY A 106 18.52 -12.94 1.85
N GLY A 107 17.53 -12.31 1.23
CA GLY A 107 17.35 -12.25 -0.22
C GLY A 107 18.14 -11.10 -0.86
N ARG A 108 18.11 -11.05 -2.18
CA ARG A 108 18.78 -10.04 -2.99
C ARG A 108 17.77 -9.22 -3.79
N PRO A 109 17.54 -7.93 -3.48
CA PRO A 109 16.67 -7.08 -4.29
C PRO A 109 17.33 -6.78 -5.63
N ILE A 110 16.58 -6.97 -6.72
CA ILE A 110 16.96 -6.60 -8.09
C ILE A 110 16.06 -5.45 -8.50
N ALA A 111 16.65 -4.27 -8.62
CA ALA A 111 15.96 -3.02 -8.92
C ALA A 111 15.87 -2.78 -10.43
N VAL A 112 14.66 -2.57 -10.94
CA VAL A 112 14.38 -2.19 -12.34
C VAL A 112 13.87 -0.75 -12.34
N PRO A 113 14.52 0.19 -13.03
CA PRO A 113 14.07 1.58 -13.09
C PRO A 113 12.63 1.70 -13.64
N LEU A 114 11.91 2.73 -13.16
CA LEU A 114 10.66 3.14 -13.78
C LEU A 114 10.93 3.72 -15.18
N ASP A 115 9.89 3.75 -16.01
CA ASP A 115 9.95 4.44 -17.30
C ASP A 115 9.96 5.99 -17.13
N ALA A 116 10.04 6.70 -18.25
CA ALA A 116 10.08 8.18 -18.27
C ALA A 116 8.77 8.83 -17.75
N TYR A 117 7.69 8.07 -17.63
CA TYR A 117 6.38 8.52 -17.14
C TYR A 117 6.11 8.14 -15.67
N GLY A 118 7.08 7.50 -15.02
CA GLY A 118 6.96 7.03 -13.65
C GLY A 118 6.13 5.74 -13.51
N CYS A 119 5.95 5.00 -14.61
CA CYS A 119 5.30 3.70 -14.61
C CYS A 119 6.32 2.57 -14.43
N GLN A 120 5.86 1.44 -13.90
CA GLN A 120 6.65 0.22 -13.85
C GLN A 120 6.78 -0.36 -15.24
N ASP A 121 8.01 -0.56 -15.71
CA ASP A 121 8.32 -1.20 -17.00
C ASP A 121 8.22 -2.72 -16.83
N LEU A 122 7.05 -3.30 -17.14
CA LEU A 122 6.81 -4.73 -17.00
C LEU A 122 7.66 -5.57 -17.96
N GLU A 123 8.05 -5.02 -19.13
CA GLU A 123 8.95 -5.68 -20.06
C GLU A 123 10.35 -5.81 -19.46
N ALA A 124 10.88 -4.71 -18.91
CA ALA A 124 12.18 -4.72 -18.23
C ALA A 124 12.16 -5.59 -16.95
N ILE A 125 11.05 -5.57 -16.19
CA ILE A 125 10.87 -6.44 -15.01
C ILE A 125 10.91 -7.92 -15.45
N ALA A 126 10.20 -8.31 -16.50
CA ALA A 126 10.22 -9.67 -17.01
C ALA A 126 11.60 -10.08 -17.55
N ALA A 127 12.30 -9.16 -18.23
CA ALA A 127 13.67 -9.40 -18.72
C ALA A 127 14.70 -9.55 -17.60
N ALA A 128 14.45 -8.96 -16.42
CA ALA A 128 15.31 -9.08 -15.24
C ALA A 128 15.16 -10.41 -14.49
N VAL A 129 14.15 -11.22 -14.82
CA VAL A 129 13.95 -12.55 -14.23
C VAL A 129 15.02 -13.53 -14.72
N THR A 130 15.73 -14.15 -13.77
CA THR A 130 16.77 -15.14 -14.01
C THR A 130 16.41 -16.49 -13.34
N GLU A 131 17.23 -17.51 -13.51
CA GLU A 131 17.09 -18.79 -12.81
C GLU A 131 17.18 -18.68 -11.27
N ARG A 132 17.78 -17.57 -10.76
CA ARG A 132 17.86 -17.28 -9.33
C ARG A 132 16.68 -16.48 -8.81
N THR A 133 15.83 -15.97 -9.69
CA THR A 133 14.65 -15.18 -9.31
C THR A 133 13.57 -16.12 -8.76
N SER A 134 13.12 -15.84 -7.56
CA SER A 134 12.03 -16.60 -6.91
C SER A 134 10.78 -15.77 -6.66
N LEU A 135 10.93 -14.44 -6.69
CA LEU A 135 9.86 -13.50 -6.38
C LEU A 135 9.94 -12.27 -7.30
N VAL A 136 8.79 -11.84 -7.80
CA VAL A 136 8.63 -10.57 -8.51
C VAL A 136 7.55 -9.75 -7.79
N VAL A 137 7.75 -8.45 -7.64
CA VAL A 137 6.81 -7.54 -7.01
C VAL A 137 6.36 -6.49 -8.02
N VAL A 138 5.05 -6.39 -8.22
CA VAL A 138 4.38 -5.35 -9.02
C VAL A 138 3.38 -4.63 -8.12
N CYS A 139 3.39 -3.29 -8.11
CA CYS A 139 2.48 -2.49 -7.31
C CYS A 139 1.46 -1.78 -8.22
N SER A 140 0.17 -1.94 -7.98
CA SER A 140 -0.88 -1.24 -8.74
C SER A 140 -2.07 -0.88 -7.84
N PRO A 141 -2.27 0.42 -7.53
CA PRO A 141 -1.44 1.61 -7.86
C PRO A 141 -0.03 1.59 -7.28
N HIS A 142 0.91 2.10 -8.06
CA HIS A 142 2.32 2.10 -7.70
C HIS A 142 2.64 3.14 -6.60
N ASN A 143 3.43 2.77 -5.62
CA ASN A 143 4.01 3.68 -4.64
C ASN A 143 5.52 3.81 -4.95
N PRO A 144 6.05 4.99 -5.35
CA PRO A 144 5.55 6.31 -4.96
C PRO A 144 4.75 7.09 -6.02
N THR A 145 4.64 6.66 -7.27
CA THR A 145 4.15 7.51 -8.37
C THR A 145 2.62 7.59 -8.49
N GLY A 146 1.91 6.59 -7.96
CA GLY A 146 0.44 6.51 -8.04
C GLY A 146 -0.08 5.91 -9.34
N THR A 147 0.80 5.59 -10.30
CA THR A 147 0.43 5.06 -11.62
C THR A 147 -0.18 3.67 -11.53
N LEU A 148 -1.03 3.32 -12.51
CA LEU A 148 -1.60 1.99 -12.65
C LEU A 148 -0.79 1.13 -13.61
N VAL A 149 -0.88 -0.17 -13.38
CA VAL A 149 -0.60 -1.18 -14.40
C VAL A 149 -1.93 -1.53 -15.08
N PRO A 150 -2.06 -1.37 -16.39
CA PRO A 150 -3.27 -1.76 -17.12
C PRO A 150 -3.53 -3.27 -16.98
N PRO A 151 -4.81 -3.70 -16.79
CA PRO A 151 -5.14 -5.11 -16.57
C PRO A 151 -4.61 -6.05 -17.67
N ALA A 152 -4.75 -5.68 -18.95
CA ALA A 152 -4.29 -6.50 -20.07
C ALA A 152 -2.75 -6.62 -20.12
N GLU A 153 -2.02 -5.59 -19.75
CA GLU A 153 -0.56 -5.62 -19.67
C GLU A 153 -0.10 -6.52 -18.51
N PHE A 154 -0.78 -6.44 -17.35
CA PHE A 154 -0.47 -7.29 -16.22
C PHE A 154 -0.72 -8.77 -16.54
N GLU A 155 -1.82 -9.10 -17.21
CA GLU A 155 -2.11 -10.47 -17.63
C GLU A 155 -1.05 -10.99 -18.64
N SER A 156 -0.70 -10.17 -19.62
CA SER A 156 0.37 -10.49 -20.58
C SER A 156 1.73 -10.68 -19.90
N PHE A 157 2.02 -9.88 -18.87
CA PHE A 157 3.21 -10.02 -18.04
C PHE A 157 3.21 -11.36 -17.27
N LEU A 158 2.09 -11.70 -16.61
CA LEU A 158 1.95 -12.96 -15.85
C LEU A 158 2.22 -14.19 -16.74
N ALA A 159 1.72 -14.18 -17.98
CA ALA A 159 1.90 -15.28 -18.92
C ALA A 159 3.39 -15.50 -19.30
N ARG A 160 4.25 -14.51 -19.09
CA ARG A 160 5.70 -14.58 -19.39
C ARG A 160 6.55 -15.00 -18.19
N ILE A 161 6.01 -14.89 -16.96
CA ILE A 161 6.75 -15.25 -15.76
C ILE A 161 6.64 -16.75 -15.50
N PRO A 162 7.76 -17.46 -15.33
CA PRO A 162 7.73 -18.89 -15.03
C PRO A 162 6.88 -19.20 -13.77
N GLU A 163 6.10 -20.26 -13.81
CA GLU A 163 5.22 -20.66 -12.69
C GLU A 163 5.97 -20.89 -11.37
N ALA A 164 7.24 -21.27 -11.45
CA ALA A 164 8.11 -21.42 -10.29
C ALA A 164 8.37 -20.09 -9.56
N VAL A 165 8.31 -18.95 -10.26
CA VAL A 165 8.52 -17.62 -9.72
C VAL A 165 7.21 -17.10 -9.14
N THR A 166 7.19 -16.72 -7.89
CA THR A 166 6.02 -16.10 -7.25
C THR A 166 5.90 -14.64 -7.70
N VAL A 167 4.69 -14.23 -8.09
CA VAL A 167 4.39 -12.82 -8.41
C VAL A 167 3.50 -12.24 -7.32
N VAL A 168 3.92 -11.15 -6.70
CA VAL A 168 3.10 -10.36 -5.78
C VAL A 168 2.55 -9.15 -6.54
N LEU A 169 1.21 -9.06 -6.60
CA LEU A 169 0.52 -7.83 -6.96
C LEU A 169 0.16 -7.08 -5.67
N ASP A 170 0.87 -5.99 -5.40
CA ASP A 170 0.58 -5.12 -4.25
C ASP A 170 -0.53 -4.13 -4.61
N GLU A 171 -1.71 -4.38 -4.07
CA GLU A 171 -2.94 -3.61 -4.24
C GLU A 171 -3.25 -2.72 -3.02
N ALA A 172 -2.23 -2.19 -2.33
CA ALA A 172 -2.43 -1.42 -1.09
C ALA A 172 -3.34 -0.18 -1.26
N TYR A 173 -3.60 0.25 -2.49
CA TYR A 173 -4.41 1.43 -2.82
C TYR A 173 -5.61 1.11 -3.74
N VAL A 174 -5.97 -0.15 -3.92
CA VAL A 174 -7.00 -0.59 -4.88
C VAL A 174 -8.37 0.04 -4.64
N GLU A 175 -8.70 0.40 -3.41
CA GLU A 175 -9.97 1.05 -3.09
C GLU A 175 -10.11 2.46 -3.69
N PHE A 176 -8.99 3.12 -4.05
CA PHE A 176 -8.98 4.42 -4.72
C PHE A 176 -9.10 4.32 -6.25
N VAL A 177 -9.07 3.12 -6.80
CA VAL A 177 -9.17 2.84 -8.23
C VAL A 177 -10.63 2.62 -8.62
N ALA A 178 -11.08 3.23 -9.72
CA ALA A 178 -12.40 2.94 -10.28
C ALA A 178 -12.50 1.44 -10.66
N GLU A 179 -13.64 0.84 -10.40
CA GLU A 179 -13.83 -0.61 -10.60
C GLU A 179 -13.46 -1.08 -12.01
N SER A 180 -13.82 -0.29 -13.02
CA SER A 180 -13.52 -0.57 -14.43
C SER A 180 -12.03 -0.55 -14.79
N ALA A 181 -11.17 0.02 -13.93
CA ALA A 181 -9.73 0.10 -14.13
C ALA A 181 -8.94 -0.86 -13.22
N ARG A 182 -9.64 -1.62 -12.36
CA ARG A 182 -9.02 -2.61 -11.48
C ARG A 182 -8.62 -3.86 -12.25
N ILE A 183 -7.54 -4.47 -11.83
CA ILE A 183 -7.20 -5.82 -12.23
C ILE A 183 -8.20 -6.77 -11.56
N ASP A 184 -8.86 -7.63 -12.35
CA ASP A 184 -9.68 -8.71 -11.79
C ASP A 184 -8.78 -9.81 -11.23
N VAL A 185 -8.32 -9.57 -10.01
CA VAL A 185 -7.37 -10.46 -9.36
C VAL A 185 -7.97 -11.84 -9.04
N LEU A 186 -9.29 -11.93 -8.82
CA LEU A 186 -9.94 -13.21 -8.50
C LEU A 186 -9.91 -14.15 -9.70
N ASP A 187 -10.24 -13.65 -10.89
CA ASP A 187 -10.13 -14.41 -12.14
C ASP A 187 -8.67 -14.80 -12.44
N LEU A 188 -7.73 -13.87 -12.28
CA LEU A 188 -6.31 -14.16 -12.51
C LEU A 188 -5.74 -15.21 -11.55
N LEU A 189 -6.15 -15.22 -10.30
CA LEU A 189 -5.69 -16.20 -9.30
C LEU A 189 -6.10 -17.65 -9.62
N ASP A 190 -7.18 -17.83 -10.37
CA ASP A 190 -7.62 -19.16 -10.79
C ASP A 190 -6.82 -19.67 -12.00
N ARG A 191 -6.28 -18.75 -12.81
CA ARG A 191 -5.48 -19.05 -14.00
C ARG A 191 -3.96 -19.04 -13.76
N HIS A 192 -3.51 -18.29 -12.74
CA HIS A 192 -2.08 -18.12 -12.43
C HIS A 192 -1.79 -18.53 -10.98
N PRO A 193 -1.46 -19.80 -10.73
CA PRO A 193 -1.23 -20.32 -9.36
C PRO A 193 -0.03 -19.70 -8.66
N ASN A 194 0.85 -19.00 -9.38
CA ASN A 194 2.00 -18.27 -8.85
C ASN A 194 1.69 -16.83 -8.46
N LEU A 195 0.48 -16.32 -8.71
CA LEU A 195 0.06 -14.99 -8.30
C LEU A 195 -0.36 -14.94 -6.83
N ILE A 196 -0.02 -13.87 -6.15
CA ILE A 196 -0.47 -13.49 -4.82
C ILE A 196 -0.89 -12.01 -4.88
N ALA A 197 -2.12 -11.68 -4.49
CA ALA A 197 -2.55 -10.31 -4.29
C ALA A 197 -2.33 -9.91 -2.83
N LEU A 198 -1.80 -8.70 -2.59
CA LEU A 198 -1.54 -8.15 -1.27
C LEU A 198 -2.40 -6.92 -1.04
N ARG A 199 -3.13 -6.85 0.09
CA ARG A 199 -4.01 -5.74 0.45
C ARG A 199 -3.81 -5.30 1.90
N THR A 200 -4.28 -4.09 2.23
CA THR A 200 -4.13 -3.52 3.57
C THR A 200 -5.37 -2.76 4.02
N PHE A 201 -5.60 -2.74 5.32
CA PHE A 201 -6.59 -1.87 5.95
C PHE A 201 -6.00 -0.53 6.42
N SER A 202 -4.71 -0.29 6.16
CA SER A 202 -4.01 0.93 6.62
C SER A 202 -4.39 2.18 5.84
N LYS A 203 -4.89 2.06 4.59
CA LYS A 203 -5.11 3.18 3.67
C LYS A 203 -6.58 3.59 3.63
N ALA A 204 -7.37 3.13 2.69
CA ALA A 204 -8.77 3.50 2.53
C ALA A 204 -9.61 3.33 3.80
N PHE A 205 -9.36 2.27 4.56
CA PHE A 205 -10.07 1.95 5.80
C PHE A 205 -9.60 2.76 7.03
N GLY A 206 -8.44 3.46 6.95
CA GLY A 206 -7.95 4.30 8.04
C GLY A 206 -7.46 3.55 9.28
N LEU A 207 -7.10 2.27 9.17
CA LEU A 207 -6.68 1.42 10.28
C LEU A 207 -5.15 1.26 10.38
N ALA A 208 -4.38 2.27 9.98
CA ALA A 208 -2.91 2.20 9.94
C ALA A 208 -2.29 1.78 11.28
N ALA A 209 -2.80 2.30 12.40
CA ALA A 209 -2.32 1.98 13.75
C ALA A 209 -2.65 0.56 14.21
N LEU A 210 -3.71 -0.06 13.67
CA LEU A 210 -4.14 -1.40 14.07
C LEU A 210 -3.36 -2.51 13.37
N ARG A 211 -2.52 -2.18 12.41
CA ARG A 211 -1.63 -3.11 11.72
C ARG A 211 -2.38 -4.33 11.17
N VAL A 212 -3.24 -4.14 10.17
CA VAL A 212 -3.98 -5.22 9.53
C VAL A 212 -3.72 -5.19 8.01
N GLY A 213 -3.33 -6.34 7.47
CA GLY A 213 -3.19 -6.59 6.06
C GLY A 213 -3.36 -8.07 5.74
N TYR A 214 -3.55 -8.40 4.48
CA TYR A 214 -3.73 -9.78 4.05
C TYR A 214 -3.17 -10.03 2.66
N ALA A 215 -2.87 -11.29 2.39
CA ALA A 215 -2.65 -11.77 1.03
C ALA A 215 -3.71 -12.79 0.65
N LEU A 216 -4.03 -12.80 -0.64
CA LEU A 216 -4.96 -13.69 -1.30
C LEU A 216 -4.21 -14.44 -2.41
N GLY A 217 -4.39 -15.75 -2.51
CA GLY A 217 -3.66 -16.54 -3.50
C GLY A 217 -4.14 -17.99 -3.61
N GLY A 218 -3.42 -18.78 -4.38
CA GLY A 218 -3.65 -20.22 -4.44
C GLY A 218 -3.38 -20.90 -3.09
N VAL A 219 -4.24 -21.85 -2.70
CA VAL A 219 -4.20 -22.55 -1.38
C VAL A 219 -2.79 -23.06 -1.03
N GLY A 220 -2.06 -23.60 -2.02
CA GLY A 220 -0.71 -24.14 -1.80
C GLY A 220 0.28 -23.05 -1.34
N ARG A 221 0.31 -21.89 -2.01
CA ARG A 221 1.18 -20.78 -1.66
C ARG A 221 0.75 -20.11 -0.33
N ILE A 222 -0.52 -19.88 -0.15
CA ILE A 222 -1.05 -19.28 1.09
C ILE A 222 -0.72 -20.16 2.30
N ARG A 223 -0.86 -21.47 2.20
CA ARG A 223 -0.48 -22.40 3.28
C ARG A 223 1.02 -22.32 3.61
N ARG A 224 1.89 -22.16 2.61
CA ARG A 224 3.33 -21.98 2.84
C ARG A 224 3.61 -20.66 3.58
N ILE A 225 3.01 -19.54 3.17
CA ILE A 225 3.14 -18.24 3.83
C ILE A 225 2.61 -18.31 5.29
N ALA A 226 1.48 -18.98 5.51
CA ALA A 226 0.87 -19.10 6.82
C ALA A 226 1.78 -19.81 7.85
N ARG A 227 2.71 -20.68 7.41
CA ARG A 227 3.71 -21.30 8.29
C ARG A 227 4.72 -20.30 8.88
N ARG A 228 4.81 -19.09 8.32
CA ARG A 228 5.68 -18.01 8.81
C ARG A 228 4.97 -17.09 9.81
N GLN A 229 3.66 -17.29 10.04
CA GLN A 229 2.92 -16.49 11.01
C GLN A 229 3.41 -16.74 12.44
N LEU A 230 3.57 -15.67 13.19
CA LEU A 230 3.94 -15.75 14.61
C LEU A 230 2.73 -16.15 15.45
N PRO A 231 2.88 -17.07 16.41
CA PRO A 231 1.88 -17.32 17.44
C PRO A 231 1.50 -16.02 18.17
N PHE A 232 0.19 -15.78 18.34
CA PHE A 232 -0.36 -14.54 18.92
C PHE A 232 0.06 -13.25 18.19
N GLY A 233 0.54 -13.36 16.95
CA GLY A 233 1.13 -12.23 16.20
C GLY A 233 0.12 -11.22 15.65
N MET A 234 -1.18 -11.50 15.72
CA MET A 234 -2.22 -10.57 15.27
C MET A 234 -2.76 -9.74 16.43
N ASN A 235 -3.09 -8.48 16.14
CA ASN A 235 -3.76 -7.60 17.09
C ASN A 235 -5.18 -8.11 17.39
N ALA A 236 -5.53 -8.24 18.66
CA ALA A 236 -6.85 -8.71 19.09
C ALA A 236 -8.01 -7.82 18.60
N LEU A 237 -7.77 -6.52 18.39
CA LEU A 237 -8.77 -5.57 17.90
C LEU A 237 -8.96 -5.59 16.38
N ALA A 238 -8.06 -6.27 15.64
CA ALA A 238 -8.06 -6.26 14.18
C ALA A 238 -9.37 -6.82 13.58
N GLU A 239 -9.84 -7.96 14.08
CA GLU A 239 -11.10 -8.57 13.62
C GLU A 239 -12.30 -7.65 13.86
N VAL A 240 -12.39 -7.05 15.04
CA VAL A 240 -13.49 -6.13 15.41
C VAL A 240 -13.48 -4.91 14.48
N ALA A 241 -12.31 -4.33 14.24
CA ALA A 241 -12.17 -3.16 13.38
C ALA A 241 -12.52 -3.46 11.92
N VAL A 242 -12.05 -4.60 11.39
CA VAL A 242 -12.33 -5.00 10.00
C VAL A 242 -13.82 -5.27 9.80
N ARG A 243 -14.47 -5.98 10.71
CA ARG A 243 -15.91 -6.22 10.68
C ARG A 243 -16.69 -4.90 10.66
N ALA A 244 -16.38 -4.02 11.61
CA ALA A 244 -17.04 -2.72 11.70
C ALA A 244 -16.78 -1.82 10.45
N CYS A 245 -15.61 -1.93 9.83
CA CYS A 245 -15.34 -1.24 8.55
C CYS A 245 -16.20 -1.79 7.40
N TYR A 246 -16.39 -3.10 7.31
CA TYR A 246 -17.26 -3.69 6.31
C TYR A 246 -18.73 -3.30 6.52
N GLU A 247 -19.18 -3.21 7.78
CA GLU A 247 -20.52 -2.71 8.11
C GLU A 247 -20.69 -1.20 7.82
N ALA A 248 -19.60 -0.42 7.81
CA ALA A 248 -19.57 1.01 7.49
C ALA A 248 -19.15 1.30 6.04
N GLU A 249 -19.37 0.38 5.11
CA GLU A 249 -18.87 0.45 3.71
C GLU A 249 -19.23 1.76 3.01
N ASP A 250 -20.47 2.21 3.09
CA ASP A 250 -20.93 3.45 2.45
C ASP A 250 -20.12 4.67 2.92
N GLU A 251 -19.80 4.73 4.22
CA GLU A 251 -18.98 5.81 4.77
C GLU A 251 -17.53 5.72 4.28
N ILE A 252 -16.96 4.51 4.20
CA ILE A 252 -15.62 4.29 3.66
C ILE A 252 -15.56 4.72 2.19
N VAL A 253 -16.53 4.32 1.37
CA VAL A 253 -16.63 4.71 -0.04
C VAL A 253 -16.75 6.24 -0.18
N ALA A 254 -17.58 6.89 0.64
CA ALA A 254 -17.72 8.35 0.63
C ALA A 254 -16.39 9.06 0.99
N ARG A 255 -15.61 8.51 1.94
CA ARG A 255 -14.29 9.03 2.32
C ARG A 255 -13.27 8.86 1.20
N VAL A 256 -13.23 7.69 0.55
CA VAL A 256 -12.37 7.41 -0.60
C VAL A 256 -12.64 8.42 -1.73
N ARG A 257 -13.92 8.67 -2.07
CA ARG A 257 -14.31 9.68 -3.08
C ARG A 257 -13.85 11.08 -2.69
N ARG A 258 -13.99 11.46 -1.43
CA ARG A 258 -13.54 12.78 -0.94
C ARG A 258 -12.02 12.93 -1.05
N ILE A 259 -11.26 11.90 -0.68
CA ILE A 259 -9.80 11.89 -0.83
C ILE A 259 -9.41 11.97 -2.30
N GLY A 260 -10.11 11.26 -3.19
CA GLY A 260 -9.94 11.37 -4.64
C GLY A 260 -10.10 12.81 -5.14
N GLY A 261 -11.15 13.51 -4.72
CA GLY A 261 -11.37 14.92 -5.09
C GLY A 261 -10.28 15.87 -4.55
N HIS A 262 -9.73 15.61 -3.37
CA HIS A 262 -8.57 16.39 -2.87
C HIS A 262 -7.29 16.06 -3.63
N ARG A 263 -7.07 14.79 -4.01
CA ARG A 263 -5.96 14.38 -4.86
C ARG A 263 -6.01 15.08 -6.21
N ASP A 264 -7.17 15.04 -6.87
CA ASP A 264 -7.35 15.64 -8.18
C ASP A 264 -7.08 17.14 -8.12
N ARG A 265 -7.62 17.85 -7.10
CA ARG A 265 -7.31 19.26 -6.85
C ARG A 265 -5.80 19.52 -6.65
N LEU A 266 -5.10 18.68 -5.89
CA LEU A 266 -3.66 18.80 -5.69
C LEU A 266 -2.89 18.59 -6.99
N THR A 267 -3.21 17.54 -7.73
CA THR A 267 -2.59 17.18 -9.00
C THR A 267 -2.79 18.29 -10.04
N ASP A 268 -4.02 18.75 -10.23
CA ASP A 268 -4.35 19.81 -11.19
C ASP A 268 -3.67 21.13 -10.80
N GLY A 269 -3.71 21.51 -9.52
CA GLY A 269 -3.05 22.73 -9.05
C GLY A 269 -1.52 22.71 -9.22
N LEU A 270 -0.86 21.58 -9.07
CA LEU A 270 0.56 21.44 -9.35
C LEU A 270 0.86 21.50 -10.86
N ARG A 271 0.01 20.89 -11.70
CA ARG A 271 0.11 20.96 -13.17
C ARG A 271 -0.11 22.37 -13.70
N ASP A 272 -1.04 23.13 -13.13
CA ASP A 272 -1.27 24.55 -13.45
C ASP A 272 -0.06 25.45 -13.15
N LEU A 273 0.85 25.00 -12.28
CA LEU A 273 2.14 25.64 -12.03
C LEU A 273 3.24 25.22 -13.04
N GLY A 274 2.90 24.42 -14.05
CA GLY A 274 3.82 23.91 -15.05
C GLY A 274 4.67 22.72 -14.59
N LEU A 275 4.30 22.06 -13.49
CA LEU A 275 5.05 20.94 -12.93
C LEU A 275 4.59 19.60 -13.50
N THR A 276 5.52 18.65 -13.60
CA THR A 276 5.24 17.29 -14.07
C THR A 276 4.70 16.44 -12.92
N VAL A 277 3.45 16.01 -13.04
CA VAL A 277 2.77 15.16 -12.06
C VAL A 277 2.07 14.01 -12.79
N PRO A 278 2.49 12.75 -12.63
CA PRO A 278 1.80 11.58 -13.17
C PRO A 278 0.36 11.49 -12.69
N ASP A 279 -0.50 10.81 -13.43
CA ASP A 279 -1.82 10.45 -12.94
C ASP A 279 -1.70 9.51 -11.74
N SER A 280 -2.32 9.88 -10.64
CA SER A 280 -2.32 9.07 -9.44
C SER A 280 -3.68 8.44 -9.17
N TYR A 281 -3.66 7.16 -8.86
CA TYR A 281 -4.82 6.35 -8.47
C TYR A 281 -4.72 5.89 -7.00
N ALA A 282 -3.92 6.61 -6.20
CA ALA A 282 -3.73 6.36 -4.77
C ALA A 282 -4.20 7.55 -3.93
N ASN A 283 -3.86 7.59 -2.65
CA ASN A 283 -4.13 8.74 -1.78
C ASN A 283 -2.95 9.71 -1.67
N PHE A 284 -2.21 9.88 -2.74
CA PHE A 284 -1.07 10.82 -2.84
C PHE A 284 -0.88 11.26 -4.28
N SER A 285 -0.13 12.35 -4.49
CA SER A 285 0.40 12.77 -5.79
C SER A 285 1.92 12.71 -5.77
N TYR A 286 2.53 12.49 -6.93
CA TYR A 286 3.98 12.45 -7.08
C TYR A 286 4.44 13.61 -7.96
N LEU A 287 5.24 14.49 -7.40
CA LEU A 287 5.82 15.62 -8.11
C LEU A 287 7.18 15.20 -8.64
N THR A 288 7.29 15.03 -9.96
CA THR A 288 8.56 14.68 -10.62
C THR A 288 9.44 15.93 -10.71
N LEU A 289 10.64 15.85 -10.19
CA LEU A 289 11.58 16.98 -10.07
C LEU A 289 13.01 16.54 -10.35
N SER A 290 13.85 17.49 -10.80
CA SER A 290 15.31 17.32 -10.79
C SER A 290 15.90 17.47 -9.39
N ASP A 291 17.11 16.95 -9.15
CA ASP A 291 17.76 17.01 -7.84
C ASP A 291 17.76 18.41 -7.19
N PRO A 292 18.18 19.51 -7.87
CA PRO A 292 18.19 20.83 -7.24
C PRO A 292 16.77 21.35 -6.93
N ASP A 293 15.76 20.93 -7.68
CA ASP A 293 14.37 21.30 -7.43
C ASP A 293 13.75 20.51 -6.28
N ILE A 294 14.16 19.24 -6.10
CA ILE A 294 13.75 18.43 -4.95
C ILE A 294 14.17 19.12 -3.65
N ASP A 295 15.42 19.56 -3.56
CA ASP A 295 15.95 20.25 -2.38
C ASP A 295 15.25 21.58 -2.14
N ARG A 296 15.04 22.37 -3.20
CA ARG A 296 14.41 23.69 -3.15
C ARG A 296 12.96 23.59 -2.68
N VAL A 297 12.16 22.75 -3.33
CA VAL A 297 10.73 22.57 -3.01
C VAL A 297 10.58 21.86 -1.66
N GLY A 298 11.41 20.85 -1.37
CA GLY A 298 11.39 20.15 -0.10
C GLY A 298 11.71 21.05 1.08
N THR A 299 12.72 21.92 0.96
CA THR A 299 13.07 22.92 1.99
C THR A 299 11.95 23.93 2.22
N ALA A 300 11.31 24.41 1.14
CA ALA A 300 10.19 25.34 1.26
C ALA A 300 9.00 24.70 1.97
N LEU A 301 8.63 23.47 1.61
CA LEU A 301 7.55 22.73 2.27
C LEU A 301 7.87 22.48 3.76
N ALA A 302 9.10 22.05 4.08
CA ALA A 302 9.54 21.86 5.45
C ALA A 302 9.51 23.19 6.27
N GLY A 303 9.90 24.31 5.65
CA GLY A 303 9.83 25.65 6.25
C GLY A 303 8.40 26.11 6.54
N ALA A 304 7.42 25.61 5.80
CA ALA A 304 5.99 25.80 6.03
C ALA A 304 5.35 24.74 6.97
N ASP A 305 6.16 23.92 7.64
CA ASP A 305 5.74 22.80 8.49
C ASP A 305 4.88 21.75 7.74
N ILE A 306 5.20 21.52 6.46
CA ILE A 306 4.58 20.51 5.59
C ILE A 306 5.60 19.41 5.35
N HIS A 307 5.36 18.24 5.95
CA HIS A 307 6.25 17.09 5.88
C HIS A 307 5.84 16.15 4.76
N VAL A 308 6.74 15.93 3.79
CA VAL A 308 6.53 15.09 2.60
C VAL A 308 7.59 14.01 2.47
N LYS A 309 7.44 13.08 1.54
CA LYS A 309 8.42 12.02 1.31
C LYS A 309 9.25 12.32 0.04
N HIS A 310 10.57 12.38 0.22
CA HIS A 310 11.53 12.59 -0.86
C HIS A 310 11.96 11.27 -1.49
N TYR A 311 12.15 11.29 -2.80
CA TYR A 311 12.74 10.22 -3.62
C TYR A 311 13.77 10.82 -4.58
N PRO A 312 14.69 10.03 -5.14
CA PRO A 312 15.71 10.54 -6.08
C PRO A 312 15.14 11.21 -7.34
N THR A 313 13.89 10.96 -7.68
CA THR A 313 13.22 11.48 -8.88
C THR A 313 12.07 12.43 -8.58
N GLY A 314 11.88 12.84 -7.32
CA GLY A 314 10.79 13.75 -6.97
C GLY A 314 10.32 13.66 -5.52
N ILE A 315 9.13 14.19 -5.30
CA ILE A 315 8.50 14.29 -3.98
C ILE A 315 7.11 13.65 -4.03
N ARG A 316 6.84 12.70 -3.12
CA ARG A 316 5.49 12.17 -2.92
C ARG A 316 4.79 12.96 -1.82
N ILE A 317 3.61 13.48 -2.14
CA ILE A 317 2.77 14.29 -1.25
C ILE A 317 1.50 13.51 -0.96
N THR A 318 1.33 13.06 0.28
CA THR A 318 0.09 12.43 0.72
C THR A 318 -1.06 13.43 0.67
N VAL A 319 -2.22 12.99 0.22
CA VAL A 319 -3.43 13.84 0.19
C VAL A 319 -3.94 14.07 1.61
N GLY A 320 -3.90 15.31 2.04
CA GLY A 320 -4.51 15.77 3.28
C GLY A 320 -5.96 16.20 3.09
N ASP A 321 -6.46 17.00 4.01
CA ASP A 321 -7.71 17.73 3.84
C ASP A 321 -7.53 18.93 2.90
N ARG A 322 -8.59 19.72 2.73
CA ARG A 322 -8.54 20.92 1.88
C ARG A 322 -7.49 21.93 2.34
N THR A 323 -7.37 22.14 3.65
CA THR A 323 -6.42 23.11 4.22
C THR A 323 -4.98 22.70 3.92
N ALA A 324 -4.65 21.41 4.11
CA ALA A 324 -3.33 20.89 3.78
C ALA A 324 -3.04 20.98 2.27
N THR A 325 -4.03 20.68 1.42
CA THR A 325 -3.89 20.79 -0.05
C THR A 325 -3.61 22.24 -0.46
N ASP A 326 -4.37 23.20 0.07
CA ASP A 326 -4.20 24.62 -0.25
C ASP A 326 -2.83 25.14 0.25
N ALA A 327 -2.37 24.73 1.44
CA ALA A 327 -1.05 25.08 1.97
C ALA A 327 0.10 24.55 1.09
N VAL A 328 0.00 23.30 0.60
CA VAL A 328 0.99 22.74 -0.34
C VAL A 328 1.05 23.56 -1.62
N LEU A 329 -0.10 23.84 -2.25
CA LEU A 329 -0.17 24.58 -3.50
C LEU A 329 0.37 26.00 -3.39
N GLU A 330 0.07 26.70 -2.29
CA GLU A 330 0.58 28.04 -2.01
C GLU A 330 2.10 28.04 -1.82
N THR A 331 2.63 27.10 -1.02
CA THR A 331 4.07 26.98 -0.77
C THR A 331 4.82 26.64 -2.06
N VAL A 332 4.34 25.67 -2.84
CA VAL A 332 4.99 25.28 -4.10
C VAL A 332 4.95 26.46 -5.10
N ARG A 333 3.80 27.15 -5.23
CA ARG A 333 3.67 28.32 -6.10
C ARG A 333 4.70 29.39 -5.77
N SER A 334 4.85 29.77 -4.50
CA SER A 334 5.81 30.77 -4.06
C SER A 334 7.28 30.36 -4.27
N THR A 335 7.52 29.08 -4.49
CA THR A 335 8.88 28.53 -4.67
C THR A 335 9.28 28.43 -6.14
N VAL A 336 8.33 28.19 -7.06
CA VAL A 336 8.62 27.96 -8.48
C VAL A 336 8.38 29.17 -9.37
N GLN A 337 7.69 30.20 -8.88
CA GLN A 337 7.54 31.51 -9.51
C GLN A 337 8.68 32.45 -9.10
#